data_3d9d4f16e5532757fe4d6e57e2df04c5
#
_entry.id   3d9d4f16e5532757fe4d6e57e2df04c5
#
_cell.length_a   1.000
_cell.length_b   1.000
_cell.length_c   1.000
_cell.angle_alpha   90.00
_cell.angle_beta   90.00
_cell.angle_gamma   90.00
#
_symmetry.space_group_name_H-M   'P 1'
#
loop_
_entity.id
_entity.type
_entity.pdbx_description
1 polymer ?
#
loop_
_entity_poly.entity_id
_entity_poly.type
_entity_poly.pdbx_seq_one_letter_code
_entity_poly.pdbx_strand_id
1 'polypeptide(L)'
;YVVTEMSHPGAELFMAPQAERMARLAVEVGAAGVVAPATRPERIRLIRSIIGERTIISPGVGAQGGSAGAALQAGADYIIVGRSIYGAEDPEGAAERLLSSI
;
A
#
# COMPACT_ATOMS: atom_id res chain seq x y z
N TYR A 1 4.90 -12.16 2.67
CA TYR A 1 4.13 -10.94 2.92
C TYR A 1 2.67 -11.26 3.12
N VAL A 2 2.03 -10.56 4.03
CA VAL A 2 0.63 -10.75 4.36
C VAL A 2 -0.19 -9.57 3.82
N VAL A 3 -1.27 -9.86 3.09
CA VAL A 3 -2.20 -8.83 2.62
C VAL A 3 -3.15 -8.48 3.77
N THR A 4 -3.01 -7.28 4.32
CA THR A 4 -3.80 -6.83 5.45
C THR A 4 -5.14 -6.24 5.03
N GLU A 5 -5.17 -5.60 3.87
CA GLU A 5 -6.36 -4.94 3.36
C GLU A 5 -6.21 -4.74 1.85
N MET A 6 -7.34 -4.78 1.14
CA MET A 6 -7.39 -4.49 -0.29
C MET A 6 -8.17 -3.20 -0.54
N SER A 7 -7.97 -2.59 -1.70
CA SER A 7 -8.55 -1.28 -2.01
C SER A 7 -9.92 -1.32 -2.69
N HIS A 8 -10.41 -2.47 -3.15
CA HIS A 8 -11.71 -2.54 -3.82
C HIS A 8 -12.87 -2.41 -2.82
N PRO A 9 -14.09 -2.02 -3.28
CA PRO A 9 -15.21 -1.80 -2.37
C PRO A 9 -15.58 -2.96 -1.45
N GLY A 10 -15.44 -4.20 -1.94
CA GLY A 10 -15.70 -5.40 -1.14
C GLY A 10 -14.76 -5.56 0.05
N ALA A 11 -13.59 -4.91 0.02
CA ALA A 11 -12.62 -5.00 1.08
C ALA A 11 -13.17 -4.47 2.41
N GLU A 12 -14.03 -3.47 2.38
CA GLU A 12 -14.61 -2.91 3.59
C GLU A 12 -15.48 -3.92 4.36
N LEU A 13 -16.09 -4.86 3.64
CA LEU A 13 -16.90 -5.90 4.27
C LEU A 13 -16.08 -7.04 4.85
N PHE A 14 -14.99 -7.44 4.17
CA PHE A 14 -14.26 -8.67 4.49
C PHE A 14 -12.84 -8.44 5.00
N MET A 15 -12.12 -7.47 4.44
CA MET A 15 -10.71 -7.26 4.74
C MET A 15 -10.45 -6.08 5.68
N ALA A 16 -11.10 -4.93 5.46
CA ALA A 16 -10.83 -3.73 6.24
C ALA A 16 -11.06 -3.92 7.74
N PRO A 17 -12.18 -4.53 8.19
CA PRO A 17 -12.39 -4.77 9.63
C PRO A 17 -11.36 -5.71 10.25
N GLN A 18 -10.64 -6.49 9.44
CA GLN A 18 -9.65 -7.46 9.89
C GLN A 18 -8.21 -6.96 9.70
N ALA A 19 -8.00 -5.77 9.13
CA ALA A 19 -6.66 -5.28 8.81
C ALA A 19 -5.74 -5.29 10.03
N GLU A 20 -6.20 -4.83 11.17
CA GLU A 20 -5.42 -4.79 12.39
C GLU A 20 -5.07 -6.20 12.87
N ARG A 21 -6.01 -7.13 12.81
CA ARG A 21 -5.78 -8.52 13.19
C ARG A 21 -4.78 -9.20 12.25
N MET A 22 -4.89 -8.93 10.96
CA MET A 22 -3.96 -9.48 9.97
C MET A 22 -2.56 -8.94 10.16
N ALA A 23 -2.42 -7.67 10.52
CA ALA A 23 -1.13 -7.08 10.83
C ALA A 23 -0.49 -7.75 12.06
N ARG A 24 -1.26 -7.98 13.10
CA ARG A 24 -0.79 -8.69 14.29
C ARG A 24 -0.39 -10.13 13.99
N LEU A 25 -1.17 -10.81 13.15
CA LEU A 25 -0.85 -12.17 12.72
C LEU A 25 0.47 -12.19 11.95
N ALA A 26 0.71 -11.20 11.07
CA ALA A 26 1.98 -11.09 10.36
C ALA A 26 3.17 -11.03 11.31
N VAL A 27 3.04 -10.30 12.41
CA VAL A 27 4.08 -10.23 13.44
C VAL A 27 4.27 -11.60 14.09
N GLU A 28 3.18 -12.26 14.48
CA GLU A 28 3.24 -13.56 15.17
C GLU A 28 3.91 -14.65 14.33
N VAL A 29 3.64 -14.68 13.03
CA VAL A 29 4.22 -15.69 12.14
C VAL A 29 5.60 -15.31 11.61
N GLY A 30 6.12 -14.15 11.98
CA GLY A 30 7.44 -13.71 11.53
C GLY A 30 7.49 -13.32 10.06
N ALA A 31 6.39 -12.79 9.50
CA ALA A 31 6.37 -12.35 8.09
C ALA A 31 7.39 -11.24 7.85
N ALA A 32 7.97 -11.21 6.65
CA ALA A 32 8.91 -10.15 6.26
C ALA A 32 8.24 -8.79 6.17
N GLY A 33 6.96 -8.75 5.82
CA GLY A 33 6.21 -7.52 5.72
C GLY A 33 4.76 -7.76 5.39
N VAL A 34 4.06 -6.69 5.06
CA VAL A 34 2.63 -6.69 4.75
C VAL A 34 2.35 -5.88 3.50
N VAL A 35 1.17 -6.09 2.94
CA VAL A 35 0.64 -5.30 1.82
C VAL A 35 -0.54 -4.49 2.33
N ALA A 36 -0.48 -3.16 2.17
CA ALA A 36 -1.52 -2.24 2.60
C ALA A 36 -1.79 -1.20 1.51
N PRO A 37 -3.07 -0.89 1.20
CA PRO A 37 -3.40 -0.09 0.02
C PRO A 37 -3.03 1.39 0.16
N ALA A 38 -2.48 1.97 -0.92
CA ALA A 38 -2.14 3.40 -1.00
C ALA A 38 -3.37 4.30 -0.97
N THR A 39 -4.55 3.75 -1.26
CA THR A 39 -5.81 4.49 -1.24
C THR A 39 -6.29 4.81 0.17
N ARG A 40 -5.67 4.23 1.19
CA ARG A 40 -6.04 4.41 2.60
C ARG A 40 -4.82 4.68 3.48
N PRO A 41 -4.23 5.88 3.38
CA PRO A 41 -3.02 6.21 4.15
C PRO A 41 -3.18 6.05 5.66
N GLU A 42 -4.36 6.32 6.20
CA GLU A 42 -4.64 6.16 7.63
C GLU A 42 -4.49 4.71 8.09
N ARG A 43 -4.79 3.76 7.20
CA ARG A 43 -4.59 2.33 7.49
C ARG A 43 -3.11 1.97 7.48
N ILE A 44 -2.34 2.58 6.58
CA ILE A 44 -0.88 2.38 6.54
C ILE A 44 -0.27 2.83 7.86
N ARG A 45 -0.69 3.98 8.38
CA ARG A 45 -0.20 4.47 9.68
C ARG A 45 -0.52 3.52 10.82
N LEU A 46 -1.75 3.01 10.85
CA LEU A 46 -2.17 2.05 11.86
C LEU A 46 -1.34 0.76 11.78
N ILE A 47 -1.20 0.22 10.59
CA ILE A 47 -0.44 -1.01 10.37
C ILE A 47 1.02 -0.82 10.73
N ARG A 48 1.61 0.31 10.39
CA ARG A 48 3.00 0.63 10.75
C ARG A 48 3.18 0.61 12.28
N SER A 49 2.22 1.10 13.02
CA SER A 49 2.31 1.10 14.49
C SER A 49 2.28 -0.32 15.07
N ILE A 50 1.69 -1.27 14.35
CA ILE A 50 1.58 -2.67 14.79
C ILE A 50 2.82 -3.49 14.42
N ILE A 51 3.30 -3.36 13.18
CA ILE A 51 4.35 -4.22 12.66
C ILE A 51 5.78 -3.71 12.91
N GLY A 52 5.90 -2.50 13.45
CA GLY A 52 7.23 -1.92 13.71
C GLY A 52 7.98 -1.62 12.42
N GLU A 53 9.20 -2.14 12.29
CA GLU A 53 10.08 -1.87 11.15
C GLU A 53 9.93 -2.84 9.98
N ARG A 54 8.95 -3.75 10.03
CA ARG A 54 8.71 -4.66 8.91
C ARG A 54 8.29 -3.89 7.66
N THR A 55 8.55 -4.46 6.50
CA THR A 55 8.29 -3.80 5.22
C THR A 55 6.79 -3.67 4.94
N ILE A 56 6.37 -2.49 4.48
CA ILE A 56 5.03 -2.26 3.94
C ILE A 56 5.15 -1.99 2.44
N ILE A 57 4.47 -2.80 1.64
CA ILE A 57 4.33 -2.61 0.20
C ILE A 57 2.93 -2.09 -0.06
N SER A 58 2.82 -1.01 -0.81
CA SER A 58 1.54 -0.31 -0.99
C SER A 58 1.13 -0.21 -2.46
N PRO A 59 0.19 -1.05 -2.90
CA PRO A 59 -0.40 -0.96 -4.24
C PRO A 59 -1.50 0.07 -4.30
N GLY A 60 -2.00 0.34 -5.50
CA GLY A 60 -3.14 1.23 -5.71
C GLY A 60 -2.77 2.67 -6.00
N VAL A 61 -1.49 2.92 -6.28
CA VAL A 61 -1.02 4.26 -6.65
C VAL A 61 -1.48 4.60 -8.07
N GLY A 62 -2.00 5.80 -8.25
CA GLY A 62 -2.40 6.33 -9.55
C GLY A 62 -3.76 5.82 -10.01
N ALA A 63 -3.79 4.76 -10.80
CA ALA A 63 -5.02 4.26 -11.44
C ALA A 63 -6.15 3.93 -10.46
N GLN A 64 -5.83 3.54 -9.23
CA GLN A 64 -6.82 3.28 -8.19
C GLN A 64 -7.07 4.50 -7.28
N GLY A 65 -6.43 5.62 -7.55
CA GLY A 65 -6.62 6.86 -6.81
C GLY A 65 -5.65 7.10 -5.65
N GLY A 66 -4.75 6.16 -5.38
CA GLY A 66 -3.77 6.35 -4.32
C GLY A 66 -2.66 7.30 -4.70
N SER A 67 -2.15 8.06 -3.73
CA SER A 67 -1.02 8.97 -3.90
C SER A 67 0.26 8.31 -3.38
N ALA A 68 1.31 8.32 -4.20
CA ALA A 68 2.61 7.80 -3.81
C ALA A 68 3.18 8.55 -2.60
N GLY A 69 3.13 9.87 -2.64
CA GLY A 69 3.63 10.70 -1.53
C GLY A 69 2.89 10.45 -0.23
N ALA A 70 1.55 10.39 -0.28
CA ALA A 70 0.75 10.14 0.91
C ALA A 70 1.03 8.75 1.51
N ALA A 71 1.17 7.72 0.65
CA ALA A 71 1.48 6.38 1.12
C ALA A 71 2.84 6.31 1.81
N LEU A 72 3.86 6.93 1.21
CA LEU A 72 5.20 6.95 1.78
C LEU A 72 5.24 7.74 3.09
N GLN A 73 4.57 8.88 3.15
CA GLN A 73 4.48 9.67 4.39
C GLN A 73 3.76 8.92 5.51
N ALA A 74 2.78 8.08 5.14
CA ALA A 74 2.04 7.27 6.11
C ALA A 74 2.87 6.10 6.66
N GLY A 75 3.95 5.74 6.00
CA GLY A 75 4.86 4.70 6.48
C GLY A 75 5.13 3.55 5.52
N ALA A 76 4.63 3.60 4.29
CA ALA A 76 4.96 2.59 3.29
C ALA A 76 6.43 2.68 2.91
N ASP A 77 7.06 1.53 2.73
CA ASP A 77 8.46 1.46 2.29
C ASP A 77 8.56 1.43 0.77
N TYR A 78 7.64 0.74 0.12
CA TYR A 78 7.61 0.59 -1.34
C TYR A 78 6.19 0.78 -1.84
N ILE A 79 6.08 1.31 -3.05
CA ILE A 79 4.79 1.43 -3.74
C ILE A 79 4.80 0.52 -4.97
N ILE A 80 3.61 0.03 -5.32
CA ILE A 80 3.41 -0.74 -6.54
C ILE A 80 2.57 0.12 -7.48
N VAL A 81 3.09 0.36 -8.68
CA VAL A 81 2.41 1.14 -9.69
C VAL A 81 2.26 0.29 -10.95
N GLY A 82 1.04 0.09 -11.37
CA GLY A 82 0.74 -0.72 -12.55
C GLY A 82 0.25 0.12 -13.71
N ARG A 83 -1.07 0.19 -13.86
CA ARG A 83 -1.73 0.81 -15.03
C ARG A 83 -1.29 2.24 -15.32
N SER A 84 -0.93 3.02 -14.32
CA SER A 84 -0.47 4.40 -14.53
C SER A 84 0.85 4.47 -15.31
N ILE A 85 1.63 3.40 -15.29
CA ILE A 85 2.88 3.31 -16.04
C ILE A 85 2.67 2.52 -17.33
N TYR A 86 2.28 1.24 -17.25
CA TYR A 86 2.21 0.41 -18.45
C TYR A 86 1.05 0.78 -19.39
N GLY A 87 0.02 1.45 -18.89
CA GLY A 87 -1.08 1.96 -19.69
C GLY A 87 -0.85 3.36 -20.28
N ALA A 88 0.26 4.02 -19.95
CA ALA A 88 0.57 5.33 -20.47
C ALA A 88 1.14 5.24 -21.89
N GLU A 89 0.96 6.30 -22.70
CA GLU A 89 1.57 6.38 -24.02
C GLU A 89 3.10 6.43 -23.92
N ASP A 90 3.62 7.04 -22.88
CA ASP A 90 5.05 7.12 -22.59
C ASP A 90 5.29 6.58 -21.17
N PRO A 91 5.48 5.26 -21.04
CA PRO A 91 5.69 4.65 -19.72
C PRO A 91 6.90 5.20 -18.97
N GLU A 92 8.00 5.48 -19.66
CA GLU A 92 9.19 6.05 -19.03
C GLU A 92 8.92 7.44 -18.47
N GLY A 93 8.27 8.30 -19.25
CA GLY A 93 7.88 9.63 -18.78
C GLY A 93 6.88 9.57 -17.64
N ALA A 94 5.95 8.62 -17.64
CA ALA A 94 5.00 8.41 -16.55
C ALA A 94 5.73 8.02 -15.26
N ALA A 95 6.72 7.15 -15.34
CA ALA A 95 7.52 6.74 -14.19
C ALA A 95 8.34 7.91 -13.64
N GLU A 96 8.94 8.72 -14.51
CA GLU A 96 9.70 9.90 -14.11
C GLU A 96 8.83 10.93 -13.40
N ARG A 97 7.64 11.20 -13.92
CA ARG A 97 6.68 12.12 -13.29
C ARG A 97 6.26 11.62 -11.91
N LEU A 98 6.05 10.32 -11.78
CA LEU A 98 5.68 9.72 -10.49
C LEU A 98 6.81 9.90 -9.47
N LEU A 99 8.04 9.61 -9.86
CA LEU A 99 9.21 9.79 -8.99
C LEU A 99 9.39 11.24 -8.57
N SER A 100 9.11 12.19 -9.47
CA SER A 100 9.20 13.62 -9.16
C SER A 100 8.13 14.07 -8.17
N SER A 101 7.03 13.32 -8.04
CA SER A 101 5.93 13.67 -7.14
C SER A 101 6.12 13.19 -5.70
N ILE A 102 7.17 12.45 -5.47
CA ILE A 102 7.46 11.87 -4.14
C ILE A 102 8.27 12.81 -3.25
#